data_99d80b08cacf45ed3a4bde3fe851c1f5
#
_entry.id   99d80b08cacf45ed3a4bde3fe851c1f5
#
_cell.length_a   1.000
_cell.length_b   1.000
_cell.length_c   1.000
_cell.angle_alpha   90.00
_cell.angle_beta   90.00
_cell.angle_gamma   90.00
#
_symmetry.space_group_name_H-M   'P 1'
#
loop_
_entity.id
_entity.type
_entity.pdbx_description
1 polymer ?
#
loop_
_entity_poly.entity_id
_entity_poly.type
_entity_poly.pdbx_seq_one_letter_code
_entity_poly.pdbx_strand_id
1 'polypeptide(L)'
;MTGTSNHVDERMTGYMQSFPYSDKRLFESPRVQIPPPALDYSHGKPRIRVSSAPFEHASGQYGDPTFLRALTNFYDLNMRHTMLSWRYEMRRTAQVILPFLYIGPSSAARDSEFIKTTGITLLVAVRNAASVKTRPSFLDPARFSSGAGISTLTFDFESPYDFIRNVRGTIKAMNDHLTKTCIKTPPEDVHDVAGKVLIFCESGNDRSPVMVAAYLMVVFGVSAVSAIHMIQSQRFSITMSDEMKNVLMDFQEIIEAERQVSSFNSSLVSSRDPPNHQQASSLLLPYRPSKRNLDDVYESEEDFGPQYQQSPQLGLREGIAPFTDLADRI
;
A
#
# COMPACT_ATOMS: atom_id res chain seq x y z
N MET A 1 -33.61 -20.05 -63.70
CA MET A 1 -34.01 -20.12 -62.24
C MET A 1 -32.75 -20.08 -61.44
N THR A 2 -32.37 -18.90 -61.01
CA THR A 2 -31.12 -18.60 -60.31
C THR A 2 -31.47 -18.42 -58.82
N GLY A 3 -31.06 -19.36 -58.01
CA GLY A 3 -31.18 -19.27 -56.54
C GLY A 3 -30.08 -18.38 -55.97
N THR A 4 -30.47 -17.24 -55.45
CA THR A 4 -29.58 -16.37 -54.69
C THR A 4 -29.44 -16.94 -53.28
N SER A 5 -28.28 -17.48 -53.01
CA SER A 5 -27.83 -17.88 -51.69
C SER A 5 -27.56 -16.62 -50.85
N ASN A 6 -28.38 -16.37 -49.83
CA ASN A 6 -28.09 -15.37 -48.80
C ASN A 6 -26.91 -15.86 -47.96
N HIS A 7 -25.70 -15.40 -48.24
CA HIS A 7 -24.57 -15.45 -47.38
C HIS A 7 -24.80 -14.40 -46.28
N VAL A 8 -25.39 -14.79 -45.15
CA VAL A 8 -25.38 -14.00 -43.93
C VAL A 8 -23.93 -14.00 -43.45
N ASP A 9 -23.35 -12.82 -43.40
CA ASP A 9 -21.94 -12.62 -43.01
C ASP A 9 -21.74 -13.03 -41.54
N GLU A 10 -21.19 -14.25 -41.33
CA GLU A 10 -20.88 -14.79 -40.02
C GLU A 10 -19.91 -13.94 -39.18
N ARG A 11 -19.33 -12.88 -39.79
CA ARG A 11 -18.43 -11.96 -39.10
C ARG A 11 -19.14 -10.95 -38.18
N MET A 12 -20.44 -10.73 -38.33
CA MET A 12 -21.19 -9.82 -37.48
C MET A 12 -21.67 -10.47 -36.18
N THR A 13 -21.75 -11.80 -36.10
CA THR A 13 -22.20 -12.49 -34.89
C THR A 13 -21.12 -12.54 -33.80
N GLY A 14 -19.85 -12.44 -34.14
CA GLY A 14 -18.75 -12.38 -33.17
C GLY A 14 -18.63 -11.05 -32.42
N TYR A 15 -19.17 -9.97 -33.02
CA TYR A 15 -19.12 -8.63 -32.41
C TYR A 15 -20.19 -8.42 -31.33
N MET A 16 -21.20 -9.25 -31.28
CA MET A 16 -22.31 -9.16 -30.29
C MET A 16 -22.26 -10.22 -29.19
N GLN A 17 -21.20 -10.98 -29.06
CA GLN A 17 -20.92 -11.69 -27.80
C GLN A 17 -20.43 -10.69 -26.77
N SER A 18 -21.31 -9.81 -26.31
CA SER A 18 -21.08 -9.06 -25.11
C SER A 18 -21.11 -10.06 -23.96
N PHE A 19 -19.97 -10.26 -23.30
CA PHE A 19 -19.98 -10.88 -22.00
C PHE A 19 -20.99 -10.15 -21.11
N PRO A 20 -21.77 -10.87 -20.28
CA PRO A 20 -22.73 -10.21 -19.40
C PRO A 20 -22.01 -9.10 -18.63
N TYR A 21 -22.59 -7.91 -18.61
CA TYR A 21 -22.03 -6.71 -17.94
C TYR A 21 -21.66 -6.97 -16.47
N SER A 22 -22.29 -7.95 -15.84
CA SER A 22 -22.00 -8.46 -14.50
C SER A 22 -20.63 -9.16 -14.40
N ASP A 23 -20.20 -9.90 -15.42
CA ASP A 23 -18.93 -10.65 -15.36
C ASP A 23 -17.71 -9.74 -15.43
N LYS A 24 -17.78 -8.62 -16.16
CA LYS A 24 -16.71 -7.61 -16.17
C LYS A 24 -16.52 -6.93 -14.82
N ARG A 25 -17.61 -6.74 -14.05
CA ARG A 25 -17.51 -6.09 -12.73
C ARG A 25 -16.94 -7.00 -11.64
N LEU A 26 -16.97 -8.31 -11.82
CA LEU A 26 -16.44 -9.26 -10.83
C LEU A 26 -14.90 -9.36 -10.86
N PHE A 27 -14.26 -8.90 -11.94
CA PHE A 27 -12.81 -9.00 -12.14
C PHE A 27 -12.07 -7.66 -12.16
N GLU A 28 -12.77 -6.53 -12.19
CA GLU A 28 -12.14 -5.22 -12.10
C GLU A 28 -12.07 -4.77 -10.63
N SER A 29 -10.86 -4.48 -10.17
CA SER A 29 -10.67 -3.88 -8.85
C SER A 29 -11.50 -2.60 -8.71
N PRO A 30 -12.12 -2.35 -7.56
CA PRO A 30 -12.88 -1.12 -7.33
C PRO A 30 -12.04 0.11 -7.69
N ARG A 31 -12.65 1.06 -8.38
CA ARG A 31 -11.96 2.30 -8.77
C ARG A 31 -11.65 3.14 -7.54
N VAL A 32 -10.37 3.43 -7.35
CA VAL A 32 -9.89 4.28 -6.26
C VAL A 32 -9.57 5.67 -6.80
N GLN A 33 -10.35 6.66 -6.38
CA GLN A 33 -10.09 8.06 -6.69
C GLN A 33 -9.21 8.65 -5.58
N ILE A 34 -8.02 9.11 -5.96
CA ILE A 34 -7.15 9.85 -5.06
C ILE A 34 -7.51 11.33 -5.18
N PRO A 35 -7.98 11.99 -4.11
CA PRO A 35 -8.28 13.41 -4.14
C PRO A 35 -6.99 14.22 -4.38
N PRO A 36 -7.07 15.46 -4.88
CA PRO A 36 -5.89 16.30 -5.02
C PRO A 36 -5.26 16.59 -3.63
N PRO A 37 -3.92 16.72 -3.55
CA PRO A 37 -3.25 17.02 -2.28
C PRO A 37 -3.60 18.41 -1.76
N ALA A 38 -3.68 18.54 -0.43
CA ALA A 38 -3.72 19.86 0.21
C ALA A 38 -2.34 20.52 0.12
N LEU A 39 -2.27 21.69 -0.55
CA LEU A 39 -1.03 22.43 -0.73
C LEU A 39 -0.96 23.61 0.24
N ASP A 40 0.19 23.77 0.88
CA ASP A 40 0.53 24.91 1.70
C ASP A 40 1.46 25.87 0.92
N TYR A 41 1.04 27.13 0.80
CA TYR A 41 1.76 28.18 0.09
C TYR A 41 2.43 29.19 1.02
N SER A 42 2.37 29.00 2.34
CA SER A 42 2.87 29.96 3.34
C SER A 42 4.36 30.31 3.18
N HIS A 43 5.14 29.46 2.52
CA HIS A 43 6.58 29.61 2.33
C HIS A 43 6.98 29.94 0.88
N GLY A 44 6.10 30.51 0.10
CA GLY A 44 6.35 30.99 -1.28
C GLY A 44 6.47 29.90 -2.35
N LYS A 45 6.64 28.63 -1.97
CA LYS A 45 6.62 27.47 -2.87
C LYS A 45 5.63 26.43 -2.33
N PRO A 46 4.82 25.80 -3.19
CA PRO A 46 3.84 24.85 -2.73
C PRO A 46 4.51 23.66 -2.01
N ARG A 47 4.01 23.33 -0.84
CA ARG A 47 4.38 22.16 -0.05
C ARG A 47 3.18 21.30 0.19
N ILE A 48 3.38 19.99 0.30
CA ILE A 48 2.33 19.05 0.71
C ILE A 48 2.34 18.99 2.23
N ARG A 49 1.18 19.24 2.83
CA ARG A 49 0.96 19.02 4.25
C ARG A 49 0.63 17.52 4.46
N VAL A 50 1.49 16.82 5.17
CA VAL A 50 1.32 15.40 5.50
C VAL A 50 1.19 15.26 7.01
N SER A 51 0.14 14.57 7.45
CA SER A 51 0.01 14.13 8.83
C SER A 51 0.72 12.79 8.98
N SER A 52 1.62 12.69 9.93
CA SER A 52 2.35 11.47 10.28
C SER A 52 1.99 11.03 11.69
N ALA A 53 2.09 9.74 11.96
CA ALA A 53 1.99 9.18 13.29
C ALA A 53 3.35 8.65 13.75
N PRO A 54 3.66 8.65 15.05
CA PRO A 54 4.90 8.09 15.56
C PRO A 54 5.01 6.60 15.20
N PHE A 55 6.26 6.11 15.13
CA PHE A 55 6.50 4.69 14.88
C PHE A 55 6.11 3.84 16.10
N GLU A 56 5.02 3.10 15.98
CA GLU A 56 4.43 2.27 17.03
C GLU A 56 4.13 0.85 16.53
N HIS A 57 5.18 0.07 16.32
CA HIS A 57 5.05 -1.33 15.92
C HIS A 57 5.77 -2.24 16.92
N ALA A 58 5.39 -3.52 16.92
CA ALA A 58 6.02 -4.52 17.75
C ALA A 58 7.54 -4.57 17.49
N SER A 59 8.31 -4.76 18.56
CA SER A 59 9.78 -4.78 18.46
C SER A 59 10.26 -5.81 17.46
N GLY A 60 11.15 -5.39 16.56
CA GLY A 60 11.76 -6.23 15.54
C GLY A 60 10.88 -6.56 14.33
N GLN A 61 9.62 -6.13 14.31
CA GLN A 61 8.69 -6.41 13.20
C GLN A 61 9.16 -5.77 11.88
N TYR A 62 9.62 -4.53 11.94
CA TYR A 62 10.09 -3.75 10.79
C TYR A 62 11.54 -3.25 10.92
N GLY A 63 12.28 -3.71 11.93
CA GLY A 63 13.66 -3.32 12.21
C GLY A 63 13.85 -2.89 13.67
N ASP A 64 14.96 -2.20 13.96
CA ASP A 64 15.23 -1.66 15.30
C ASP A 64 14.30 -0.49 15.62
N PRO A 65 13.43 -0.60 16.63
CA PRO A 65 12.46 0.44 16.97
C PRO A 65 13.13 1.74 17.46
N THR A 66 14.31 1.66 18.08
CA THR A 66 15.05 2.85 18.55
C THR A 66 15.53 3.66 17.36
N PHE A 67 16.16 3.00 16.39
CA PHE A 67 16.57 3.62 15.13
C PHE A 67 15.40 4.23 14.37
N LEU A 68 14.28 3.49 14.26
CA LEU A 68 13.12 3.95 13.49
C LEU A 68 12.42 5.15 14.15
N ARG A 69 12.32 5.20 15.48
CA ARG A 69 11.82 6.39 16.18
C ARG A 69 12.73 7.60 15.98
N ALA A 70 14.05 7.43 16.09
CA ALA A 70 15.00 8.49 15.82
C ALA A 70 14.89 9.00 14.36
N LEU A 71 14.77 8.08 13.39
CA LEU A 71 14.58 8.39 11.97
C LEU A 71 13.30 9.22 11.73
N THR A 72 12.18 8.81 12.31
CA THR A 72 10.89 9.50 12.14
C THR A 72 10.82 10.84 12.83
N ASN A 73 11.52 11.01 13.95
CA ASN A 73 11.61 12.30 14.64
C ASN A 73 12.53 13.28 13.91
N PHE A 74 13.54 12.79 13.21
CA PHE A 74 14.50 13.62 12.51
C PHE A 74 13.99 14.15 11.16
N TYR A 75 13.31 13.31 10.37
CA TYR A 75 12.86 13.68 9.03
C TYR A 75 11.45 14.28 9.04
N ASP A 76 11.36 15.58 8.77
CA ASP A 76 10.10 16.25 8.50
C ASP A 76 9.53 15.80 7.14
N LEU A 77 8.25 15.43 7.11
CA LEU A 77 7.54 15.04 5.89
C LEU A 77 6.95 16.23 5.11
N ASN A 78 7.30 17.45 5.49
CA ASN A 78 6.86 18.65 4.81
C ASN A 78 7.59 18.83 3.46
N MET A 79 7.08 18.14 2.44
CA MET A 79 7.75 18.01 1.14
C MET A 79 7.40 19.15 0.20
N ARG A 80 8.43 19.69 -0.46
CA ARG A 80 8.24 20.64 -1.55
C ARG A 80 7.57 19.94 -2.74
N HIS A 81 6.49 20.52 -3.26
CA HIS A 81 5.83 20.02 -4.46
C HIS A 81 6.60 20.46 -5.71
N THR A 82 7.14 19.51 -6.48
CA THR A 82 8.02 19.77 -7.63
C THR A 82 7.31 19.72 -8.98
N MET A 83 5.99 19.59 -9.01
CA MET A 83 5.20 19.42 -10.24
C MET A 83 5.47 20.52 -11.28
N LEU A 84 5.61 21.79 -10.87
CA LEU A 84 5.87 22.92 -11.78
C LEU A 84 7.25 22.86 -12.47
N SER A 85 8.20 22.12 -11.89
CA SER A 85 9.55 21.93 -12.44
C SER A 85 9.70 20.57 -13.15
N TRP A 86 8.62 19.76 -13.19
CA TRP A 86 8.65 18.45 -13.83
C TRP A 86 8.80 18.57 -15.34
N ARG A 87 9.74 17.78 -15.89
CA ARG A 87 9.94 17.61 -17.32
C ARG A 87 9.80 16.12 -17.68
N TYR A 88 9.33 15.80 -18.85
CA TYR A 88 9.08 14.44 -19.28
C TYR A 88 10.33 13.54 -19.22
N GLU A 89 11.51 14.11 -19.49
CA GLU A 89 12.80 13.41 -19.43
C GLU A 89 13.12 12.89 -18.02
N MET A 90 12.63 13.59 -17.00
CA MET A 90 12.85 13.22 -15.58
C MET A 90 12.27 11.82 -15.23
N ARG A 91 11.36 11.30 -16.04
CA ARG A 91 10.88 9.92 -15.89
C ARG A 91 11.99 8.86 -16.02
N ARG A 92 13.09 9.19 -16.71
CA ARG A 92 14.23 8.29 -16.93
C ARG A 92 15.26 8.34 -15.80
N THR A 93 15.14 9.28 -14.89
CA THR A 93 16.04 9.46 -13.74
C THR A 93 15.36 9.06 -12.45
N ALA A 94 16.14 8.88 -11.38
CA ALA A 94 15.61 8.71 -10.05
C ALA A 94 15.23 10.05 -9.43
N GLN A 95 14.21 10.05 -8.57
CA GLN A 95 13.81 11.19 -7.76
C GLN A 95 13.98 10.87 -6.28
N VAL A 96 14.31 11.91 -5.52
CA VAL A 96 14.39 11.86 -4.06
C VAL A 96 12.99 11.91 -3.48
N ILE A 97 12.66 10.96 -2.61
CA ILE A 97 11.44 10.98 -1.79
C ILE A 97 11.77 11.50 -0.39
N LEU A 98 12.79 10.92 0.22
CA LEU A 98 13.42 11.41 1.45
C LEU A 98 14.93 11.45 1.24
N PRO A 99 15.71 12.17 2.03
CA PRO A 99 17.16 12.30 1.82
C PRO A 99 17.90 10.97 1.66
N PHE A 100 17.38 9.90 2.24
CA PHE A 100 17.93 8.55 2.16
C PHE A 100 17.12 7.60 1.24
N LEU A 101 15.97 8.03 0.71
CA LEU A 101 15.05 7.17 -0.05
C LEU A 101 14.78 7.74 -1.45
N TYR A 102 15.15 6.97 -2.46
CA TYR A 102 15.03 7.32 -3.87
C TYR A 102 14.10 6.36 -4.59
N ILE A 103 13.41 6.87 -5.59
CA ILE A 103 12.58 6.08 -6.51
C ILE A 103 12.99 6.31 -7.95
N GLY A 104 13.03 5.26 -8.76
CA GLY A 104 13.40 5.42 -10.16
C GLY A 104 13.11 4.23 -11.06
N PRO A 105 13.40 4.37 -12.35
CA PRO A 105 13.38 3.28 -13.32
C PRO A 105 14.65 2.43 -13.24
N SER A 106 14.64 1.29 -13.92
CA SER A 106 15.82 0.42 -14.03
C SER A 106 17.02 1.10 -14.73
N SER A 107 16.79 2.13 -15.55
CA SER A 107 17.88 2.93 -16.13
C SER A 107 18.68 3.67 -15.07
N ALA A 108 18.03 4.23 -14.02
CA ALA A 108 18.71 4.87 -12.92
C ALA A 108 19.52 3.88 -12.06
N ALA A 109 19.01 2.65 -11.88
CA ALA A 109 19.74 1.60 -11.17
C ALA A 109 20.96 1.07 -11.94
N ARG A 110 21.04 1.31 -13.25
CA ARG A 110 22.20 0.96 -14.11
C ARG A 110 23.19 2.12 -14.25
N ASP A 111 22.82 3.31 -13.84
CA ASP A 111 23.67 4.49 -13.92
C ASP A 111 24.67 4.48 -12.75
N SER A 112 25.87 3.97 -13.05
CA SER A 112 26.94 3.83 -12.05
C SER A 112 27.47 5.18 -11.56
N GLU A 113 27.37 6.24 -12.37
CA GLU A 113 27.77 7.59 -11.98
C GLU A 113 26.75 8.17 -10.99
N PHE A 114 25.47 8.09 -11.31
CA PHE A 114 24.40 8.47 -10.40
C PHE A 114 24.51 7.74 -9.06
N ILE A 115 24.69 6.42 -9.07
CA ILE A 115 24.79 5.60 -7.87
C ILE A 115 25.95 6.06 -6.98
N LYS A 116 27.14 6.28 -7.57
CA LYS A 116 28.33 6.71 -6.85
C LYS A 116 28.21 8.15 -6.32
N THR A 117 27.79 9.08 -7.17
CA THR A 117 27.71 10.50 -6.80
C THR A 117 26.61 10.75 -5.77
N THR A 118 25.49 10.02 -5.85
CA THR A 118 24.41 10.08 -4.86
C THR A 118 24.76 9.36 -3.57
N GLY A 119 25.66 8.36 -3.61
CA GLY A 119 26.01 7.52 -2.47
C GLY A 119 24.94 6.45 -2.18
N ILE A 120 24.32 5.87 -3.20
CA ILE A 120 23.38 4.76 -3.03
C ILE A 120 24.13 3.54 -2.48
N THR A 121 23.63 2.99 -1.38
CA THR A 121 24.22 1.82 -0.69
C THR A 121 23.37 0.56 -0.82
N LEU A 122 22.08 0.70 -1.16
CA LEU A 122 21.14 -0.40 -1.35
C LEU A 122 20.29 -0.20 -2.61
N LEU A 123 20.24 -1.22 -3.46
CA LEU A 123 19.34 -1.31 -4.60
C LEU A 123 18.20 -2.28 -4.27
N VAL A 124 16.94 -1.83 -4.36
CA VAL A 124 15.76 -2.66 -4.17
C VAL A 124 15.00 -2.77 -5.49
N ALA A 125 15.05 -3.93 -6.12
CA ALA A 125 14.34 -4.21 -7.35
C ALA A 125 12.92 -4.73 -7.06
N VAL A 126 11.90 -4.00 -7.49
CA VAL A 126 10.49 -4.40 -7.40
C VAL A 126 10.07 -5.00 -8.73
N ARG A 127 9.81 -6.32 -8.74
CA ARG A 127 9.66 -7.09 -9.99
C ARG A 127 8.31 -7.80 -10.06
N ASN A 128 7.87 -8.09 -11.27
CA ASN A 128 6.75 -8.98 -11.50
C ASN A 128 7.22 -10.43 -11.37
N ALA A 129 6.61 -11.22 -10.49
CA ALA A 129 7.01 -12.60 -10.24
C ALA A 129 6.86 -13.49 -11.49
N ALA A 130 5.83 -13.30 -12.32
CA ALA A 130 5.67 -14.03 -13.59
C ALA A 130 6.80 -13.70 -14.57
N SER A 131 7.24 -12.43 -14.65
CA SER A 131 8.37 -12.04 -15.47
C SER A 131 9.69 -12.65 -15.01
N VAL A 132 9.88 -12.81 -13.70
CA VAL A 132 11.06 -13.46 -13.12
C VAL A 132 11.04 -14.96 -13.38
N LYS A 133 9.88 -15.63 -13.32
CA LYS A 133 9.74 -17.06 -13.66
C LYS A 133 10.16 -17.34 -15.11
N THR A 134 9.78 -16.46 -16.03
CA THR A 134 10.14 -16.59 -17.46
C THR A 134 11.58 -16.16 -17.76
N ARG A 135 12.09 -15.15 -17.07
CA ARG A 135 13.44 -14.59 -17.23
C ARG A 135 14.06 -14.31 -15.87
N PRO A 136 14.77 -15.30 -15.25
CA PRO A 136 15.34 -15.14 -13.91
C PRO A 136 16.27 -13.93 -13.73
N SER A 137 16.91 -13.48 -14.81
CA SER A 137 17.76 -12.28 -14.81
C SER A 137 17.00 -10.97 -15.03
N PHE A 138 15.65 -11.00 -15.07
CA PHE A 138 14.84 -9.80 -15.26
C PHE A 138 15.00 -8.86 -14.07
N LEU A 139 15.49 -7.65 -14.34
CA LEU A 139 15.76 -6.61 -13.34
C LEU A 139 16.56 -7.10 -12.13
N ASP A 140 17.53 -7.98 -12.36
CA ASP A 140 18.40 -8.47 -11.29
C ASP A 140 19.35 -7.36 -10.81
N PRO A 141 19.19 -6.84 -9.57
CA PRO A 141 19.99 -5.73 -9.07
C PRO A 141 21.46 -6.11 -8.86
N ALA A 142 21.77 -7.40 -8.66
CA ALA A 142 23.14 -7.87 -8.50
C ALA A 142 23.98 -7.61 -9.77
N ARG A 143 23.34 -7.60 -10.94
CA ARG A 143 24.00 -7.29 -12.21
C ARG A 143 24.33 -5.81 -12.37
N PHE A 144 23.65 -4.94 -11.62
CA PHE A 144 23.86 -3.48 -11.67
C PHE A 144 24.87 -3.02 -10.62
N SER A 145 25.05 -3.78 -9.55
CA SER A 145 25.95 -3.46 -8.42
C SER A 145 27.35 -3.99 -8.60
N SER A 146 27.70 -4.59 -9.74
CA SER A 146 29.00 -5.25 -9.98
C SER A 146 30.17 -4.33 -9.66
N GLY A 147 30.94 -4.65 -8.62
CA GLY A 147 32.19 -3.96 -8.24
C GLY A 147 32.03 -2.76 -7.31
N ALA A 148 30.82 -2.38 -6.87
CA ALA A 148 30.61 -1.15 -6.10
C ALA A 148 30.37 -1.37 -4.59
N GLY A 149 30.39 -2.61 -4.08
CA GLY A 149 30.09 -2.89 -2.66
C GLY A 149 28.68 -2.54 -2.22
N ILE A 150 27.72 -2.45 -3.18
CA ILE A 150 26.35 -2.05 -2.97
C ILE A 150 25.53 -3.29 -2.60
N SER A 151 24.73 -3.18 -1.53
CA SER A 151 23.78 -4.23 -1.15
C SER A 151 22.59 -4.28 -2.12
N THR A 152 22.02 -5.46 -2.30
CA THR A 152 20.89 -5.66 -3.21
C THR A 152 19.76 -6.44 -2.55
N LEU A 153 18.51 -6.05 -2.83
CA LEU A 153 17.30 -6.75 -2.46
C LEU A 153 16.39 -6.90 -3.68
N THR A 154 15.60 -7.95 -3.69
CA THR A 154 14.53 -8.15 -4.65
C THR A 154 13.20 -8.31 -3.93
N PHE A 155 12.16 -7.70 -4.47
CA PHE A 155 10.80 -7.83 -4.02
C PHE A 155 9.93 -8.25 -5.20
N ASP A 156 9.57 -9.52 -5.21
CA ASP A 156 8.83 -10.15 -6.30
C ASP A 156 7.39 -10.42 -5.87
N PHE A 157 6.43 -9.89 -6.61
CA PHE A 157 5.02 -10.18 -6.39
C PHE A 157 4.25 -10.19 -7.72
N GLU A 158 3.17 -10.93 -7.76
CA GLU A 158 2.25 -11.03 -8.89
C GLU A 158 0.85 -10.55 -8.49
N SER A 159 0.41 -10.87 -7.28
CA SER A 159 -0.92 -10.58 -6.75
C SER A 159 -0.89 -9.63 -5.55
N PRO A 160 -2.03 -8.99 -5.20
CA PRO A 160 -2.20 -8.26 -3.95
C PRO A 160 -1.80 -9.06 -2.70
N TYR A 161 -2.16 -10.33 -2.68
CA TYR A 161 -1.84 -11.22 -1.57
C TYR A 161 -0.33 -11.42 -1.40
N ASP A 162 0.40 -11.63 -2.50
CA ASP A 162 1.86 -11.76 -2.47
C ASP A 162 2.52 -10.50 -1.95
N PHE A 163 2.00 -9.33 -2.36
CA PHE A 163 2.48 -8.04 -1.87
C PHE A 163 2.36 -7.95 -0.35
N ILE A 164 1.15 -8.09 0.18
CA ILE A 164 0.86 -7.95 1.62
C ILE A 164 1.68 -8.96 2.43
N ARG A 165 1.80 -10.20 1.96
CA ARG A 165 2.55 -11.26 2.62
C ARG A 165 4.05 -10.94 2.75
N ASN A 166 4.65 -10.37 1.72
CA ASN A 166 6.10 -10.28 1.60
C ASN A 166 6.67 -8.88 1.90
N VAL A 167 5.85 -7.82 1.84
CA VAL A 167 6.29 -6.42 1.98
C VAL A 167 6.98 -6.15 3.31
N ARG A 168 6.49 -6.77 4.40
CA ARG A 168 7.06 -6.61 5.75
C ARG A 168 8.53 -7.03 5.81
N GLY A 169 8.87 -8.20 5.27
CA GLY A 169 10.24 -8.69 5.24
C GLY A 169 11.18 -7.78 4.46
N THR A 170 10.71 -7.22 3.35
CA THR A 170 11.49 -6.28 2.54
C THR A 170 11.70 -4.96 3.26
N ILE A 171 10.67 -4.38 3.90
CA ILE A 171 10.80 -3.16 4.70
C ILE A 171 11.78 -3.37 5.85
N LYS A 172 11.68 -4.52 6.55
CA LYS A 172 12.62 -4.87 7.61
C LYS A 172 14.05 -4.93 7.10
N ALA A 173 14.30 -5.62 5.99
CA ALA A 173 15.64 -5.74 5.40
C ALA A 173 16.21 -4.37 4.96
N MET A 174 15.38 -3.45 4.45
CA MET A 174 15.77 -2.08 4.16
C MET A 174 16.19 -1.33 5.43
N ASN A 175 15.39 -1.41 6.49
CA ASN A 175 15.66 -0.76 7.76
C ASN A 175 16.90 -1.35 8.46
N ASP A 176 17.09 -2.67 8.43
CA ASP A 176 18.29 -3.34 8.94
C ASP A 176 19.55 -2.87 8.20
N HIS A 177 19.45 -2.64 6.87
CA HIS A 177 20.53 -2.07 6.08
C HIS A 177 20.84 -0.62 6.50
N LEU A 178 19.82 0.22 6.64
CA LEU A 178 19.97 1.61 7.07
C LEU A 178 20.58 1.68 8.48
N THR A 179 20.12 0.85 9.40
CA THR A 179 20.69 0.75 10.75
C THR A 179 22.18 0.38 10.71
N LYS A 180 22.57 -0.60 9.88
CA LYS A 180 24.00 -1.00 9.74
C LYS A 180 24.87 0.12 9.17
N THR A 181 24.36 0.92 8.25
CA THR A 181 25.11 2.01 7.64
C THR A 181 25.26 3.22 8.58
N CYS A 182 24.40 3.32 9.60
CA CYS A 182 24.43 4.36 10.63
C CYS A 182 25.34 4.03 11.84
N ILE A 183 26.10 2.94 11.82
CA ILE A 183 26.87 2.42 12.97
C ILE A 183 27.87 3.45 13.57
N LYS A 184 28.24 4.50 12.87
CA LYS A 184 29.16 5.52 13.37
C LYS A 184 28.51 6.62 14.20
N THR A 185 27.19 6.64 14.27
CA THR A 185 26.42 7.64 15.01
C THR A 185 25.55 6.90 16.04
N PRO A 186 25.53 7.29 17.31
CA PRO A 186 24.59 6.72 18.27
C PRO A 186 23.15 6.81 17.72
N PRO A 187 22.28 5.84 17.99
CA PRO A 187 20.89 5.85 17.49
C PRO A 187 20.09 7.10 17.88
N GLU A 188 20.57 7.84 18.89
CA GLU A 188 19.95 9.08 19.38
C GLU A 188 20.30 10.29 18.53
N ASP A 189 21.40 10.23 17.75
CA ASP A 189 21.89 11.31 16.90
C ASP A 189 21.85 10.93 15.42
N VAL A 190 20.67 10.65 14.89
CA VAL A 190 20.47 10.42 13.44
C VAL A 190 20.50 11.78 12.71
N HIS A 191 21.64 12.44 12.68
CA HIS A 191 21.79 13.72 11.97
C HIS A 191 21.87 13.54 10.45
N ASP A 192 22.36 12.40 9.97
CA ASP A 192 22.34 12.02 8.56
C ASP A 192 22.42 10.49 8.43
N VAL A 193 21.45 9.90 7.74
CA VAL A 193 21.51 8.49 7.41
C VAL A 193 22.54 8.30 6.31
N ALA A 194 23.69 7.75 6.64
CA ALA A 194 24.77 7.51 5.69
C ALA A 194 24.37 6.55 4.57
N GLY A 195 23.43 5.63 4.85
CA GLY A 195 22.88 4.71 3.86
C GLY A 195 21.79 5.36 3.00
N LYS A 196 21.83 5.11 1.68
CA LYS A 196 20.79 5.55 0.76
C LYS A 196 20.25 4.39 -0.05
N VAL A 197 18.93 4.35 -0.18
CA VAL A 197 18.18 3.27 -0.82
C VAL A 197 17.57 3.78 -2.13
N LEU A 198 17.82 3.06 -3.23
CA LEU A 198 17.09 3.25 -4.48
C LEU A 198 16.10 2.11 -4.67
N ILE A 199 14.81 2.41 -4.63
CA ILE A 199 13.74 1.47 -4.98
C ILE A 199 13.40 1.68 -6.46
N PHE A 200 13.48 0.63 -7.26
CA PHE A 200 13.24 0.72 -8.68
C PHE A 200 12.41 -0.44 -9.23
N CYS A 201 11.70 -0.20 -10.31
CA CYS A 201 11.10 -1.21 -11.15
C CYS A 201 11.47 -0.93 -12.61
N GLU A 202 10.85 -1.57 -13.58
CA GLU A 202 11.18 -1.35 -14.99
C GLU A 202 11.08 0.13 -15.38
N SER A 203 9.92 0.74 -15.17
CA SER A 203 9.63 2.14 -15.51
C SER A 203 9.83 3.13 -14.35
N GLY A 204 9.83 2.65 -13.10
CA GLY A 204 9.79 3.49 -11.91
C GLY A 204 8.41 4.10 -11.61
N ASN A 205 7.36 3.72 -12.33
CA ASN A 205 6.06 4.40 -12.29
C ASN A 205 4.92 3.53 -11.74
N ASP A 206 5.08 2.21 -11.70
CA ASP A 206 4.02 1.26 -11.36
C ASP A 206 4.32 0.54 -10.04
N ARG A 207 5.26 -0.39 -10.01
CA ARG A 207 5.53 -1.24 -8.84
C ARG A 207 6.37 -0.57 -7.76
N SER A 208 7.43 0.14 -8.14
CA SER A 208 8.29 0.81 -7.15
C SER A 208 7.55 1.87 -6.34
N PRO A 209 6.58 2.66 -6.88
CA PRO A 209 5.77 3.56 -6.07
C PRO A 209 4.96 2.86 -4.98
N VAL A 210 4.43 1.66 -5.26
CA VAL A 210 3.65 0.89 -4.27
C VAL A 210 4.55 0.47 -3.09
N MET A 211 5.77 0.02 -3.37
CA MET A 211 6.74 -0.33 -2.32
C MET A 211 7.17 0.89 -1.50
N VAL A 212 7.41 2.03 -2.15
CA VAL A 212 7.74 3.30 -1.47
C VAL A 212 6.58 3.76 -0.61
N ALA A 213 5.33 3.70 -1.12
CA ALA A 213 4.14 4.06 -0.36
C ALA A 213 4.00 3.17 0.90
N ALA A 214 4.14 1.87 0.76
CA ALA A 214 4.09 0.94 1.89
C ALA A 214 5.19 1.25 2.93
N TYR A 215 6.40 1.59 2.49
CA TYR A 215 7.49 2.02 3.39
C TYR A 215 7.11 3.27 4.19
N LEU A 216 6.59 4.30 3.51
CA LEU A 216 6.16 5.55 4.16
C LEU A 216 5.02 5.31 5.16
N MET A 217 4.04 4.47 4.80
CA MET A 217 2.92 4.12 5.68
C MET A 217 3.38 3.41 6.95
N VAL A 218 4.29 2.46 6.83
CA VAL A 218 4.81 1.69 7.97
C VAL A 218 5.70 2.55 8.86
N VAL A 219 6.71 3.19 8.26
CA VAL A 219 7.77 3.85 9.03
C VAL A 219 7.30 5.21 9.55
N PHE A 220 6.64 6.01 8.71
CA PHE A 220 6.22 7.37 9.07
C PHE A 220 4.74 7.49 9.45
N GLY A 221 4.00 6.41 9.44
CA GLY A 221 2.60 6.41 9.85
C GLY A 221 1.68 7.28 9.02
N VAL A 222 2.02 7.53 7.78
CA VAL A 222 1.17 8.29 6.85
C VAL A 222 0.10 7.41 6.24
N SER A 223 -1.05 7.99 5.87
CA SER A 223 -2.10 7.26 5.15
C SER A 223 -1.65 6.88 3.73
N ALA A 224 -2.28 5.87 3.14
CA ALA A 224 -2.03 5.46 1.76
C ALA A 224 -2.17 6.63 0.78
N VAL A 225 -3.22 7.45 0.93
CA VAL A 225 -3.45 8.65 0.11
C VAL A 225 -2.30 9.65 0.27
N SER A 226 -1.88 9.93 1.51
CA SER A 226 -0.75 10.84 1.77
C SER A 226 0.56 10.32 1.19
N ALA A 227 0.83 9.03 1.30
CA ALA A 227 2.01 8.41 0.71
C ALA A 227 2.02 8.53 -0.83
N ILE A 228 0.87 8.30 -1.48
CA ILE A 228 0.72 8.51 -2.93
C ILE A 228 0.98 9.97 -3.29
N HIS A 229 0.42 10.94 -2.56
CA HIS A 229 0.66 12.37 -2.80
C HIS A 229 2.14 12.75 -2.66
N MET A 230 2.82 12.22 -1.62
CA MET A 230 4.25 12.45 -1.43
C MET A 230 5.04 11.99 -2.66
N ILE A 231 4.78 10.80 -3.15
CA ILE A 231 5.48 10.25 -4.30
C ILE A 231 5.15 11.04 -5.57
N GLN A 232 3.86 11.34 -5.81
CA GLN A 232 3.42 12.13 -6.98
C GLN A 232 4.04 13.52 -6.99
N SER A 233 4.23 14.13 -5.82
CA SER A 233 4.84 15.46 -5.71
C SER A 233 6.28 15.53 -6.21
N GLN A 234 7.00 14.40 -6.11
CA GLN A 234 8.40 14.29 -6.52
C GLN A 234 8.54 13.61 -7.90
N ARG A 235 7.65 12.68 -8.22
CA ARG A 235 7.64 11.93 -9.47
C ARG A 235 6.25 11.94 -10.11
N PHE A 236 5.99 12.94 -10.93
CA PHE A 236 4.69 13.15 -11.55
C PHE A 236 4.27 12.02 -12.53
N SER A 237 5.23 11.26 -13.05
CA SER A 237 4.97 10.19 -14.03
C SER A 237 4.43 8.88 -13.43
N ILE A 238 4.15 8.81 -12.13
CA ILE A 238 3.63 7.56 -11.54
C ILE A 238 2.23 7.23 -12.06
N THR A 239 2.00 5.95 -12.33
CA THR A 239 0.74 5.41 -12.87
C THR A 239 0.37 4.15 -12.10
N MET A 240 -0.09 4.31 -10.84
CA MET A 240 -0.59 3.16 -10.09
C MET A 240 -1.95 2.73 -10.63
N SER A 241 -2.10 1.43 -10.92
CA SER A 241 -3.39 0.83 -11.23
C SER A 241 -4.33 0.89 -10.02
N ASP A 242 -5.64 0.79 -10.26
CA ASP A 242 -6.61 0.75 -9.16
C ASP A 242 -6.41 -0.49 -8.27
N GLU A 243 -5.96 -1.60 -8.83
CA GLU A 243 -5.56 -2.78 -8.07
C GLU A 243 -4.44 -2.45 -7.05
N MET A 244 -3.39 -1.75 -7.47
CA MET A 244 -2.28 -1.37 -6.59
C MET A 244 -2.69 -0.33 -5.54
N LYS A 245 -3.62 0.57 -5.86
CA LYS A 245 -4.19 1.51 -4.87
C LYS A 245 -5.02 0.77 -3.83
N ASN A 246 -5.86 -0.19 -4.24
CA ASN A 246 -6.64 -1.03 -3.31
C ASN A 246 -5.72 -1.80 -2.37
N VAL A 247 -4.63 -2.41 -2.90
CA VAL A 247 -3.61 -3.08 -2.06
C VAL A 247 -3.07 -2.16 -0.97
N LEU A 248 -2.80 -0.89 -1.28
CA LEU A 248 -2.31 0.06 -0.28
C LEU A 248 -3.38 0.43 0.75
N MET A 249 -4.67 0.51 0.36
CA MET A 249 -5.77 0.74 1.30
C MET A 249 -5.95 -0.45 2.23
N ASP A 250 -5.97 -1.67 1.71
CA ASP A 250 -6.07 -2.90 2.50
C ASP A 250 -4.86 -3.03 3.45
N PHE A 251 -3.67 -2.69 2.96
CA PHE A 251 -2.45 -2.70 3.79
C PHE A 251 -2.50 -1.65 4.91
N GLN A 252 -3.10 -0.48 4.66
CA GLN A 252 -3.33 0.53 5.70
C GLN A 252 -4.17 -0.02 6.85
N GLU A 253 -5.28 -0.68 6.54
CA GLU A 253 -6.16 -1.29 7.56
C GLU A 253 -5.41 -2.33 8.41
N ILE A 254 -4.55 -3.14 7.78
CA ILE A 254 -3.71 -4.11 8.47
C ILE A 254 -2.72 -3.41 9.42
N ILE A 255 -2.04 -2.36 8.97
CA ILE A 255 -1.09 -1.59 9.78
C ILE A 255 -1.80 -0.95 10.98
N GLU A 256 -2.98 -0.37 10.77
CA GLU A 256 -3.77 0.26 11.81
C GLU A 256 -4.22 -0.75 12.86
N ALA A 257 -4.68 -1.94 12.44
CA ALA A 257 -5.03 -3.02 13.35
C ALA A 257 -3.81 -3.50 14.16
N GLU A 258 -2.64 -3.65 13.55
CA GLU A 258 -1.40 -4.02 14.23
C GLU A 258 -0.99 -2.99 15.30
N ARG A 259 -1.13 -1.70 15.01
CA ARG A 259 -0.85 -0.62 15.97
C ARG A 259 -1.79 -0.67 17.16
N GLN A 260 -3.09 -0.85 16.92
CA GLN A 260 -4.09 -0.99 17.99
C GLN A 260 -3.79 -2.16 18.92
N VAL A 261 -3.42 -3.32 18.38
CA VAL A 261 -3.03 -4.49 19.17
C VAL A 261 -1.76 -4.21 19.98
N SER A 262 -0.77 -3.54 19.38
CA SER A 262 0.48 -3.21 20.05
C SER A 262 0.28 -2.22 21.20
N SER A 263 -0.53 -1.19 21.01
CA SER A 263 -0.86 -0.21 22.07
C SER A 263 -1.65 -0.85 23.21
N PHE A 264 -2.61 -1.73 22.89
CA PHE A 264 -3.36 -2.47 23.91
C PHE A 264 -2.45 -3.37 24.76
N ASN A 265 -1.55 -4.11 24.15
CA ASN A 265 -0.60 -4.96 24.86
C ASN A 265 0.35 -4.14 25.76
N SER A 266 0.79 -2.98 25.30
CA SER A 266 1.64 -2.07 26.09
C SER A 266 0.92 -1.53 27.32
N SER A 267 -0.37 -1.20 27.21
CA SER A 267 -1.20 -0.73 28.35
C SER A 267 -1.42 -1.82 29.38
N LEU A 268 -1.59 -3.08 28.95
CA LEU A 268 -1.73 -4.22 29.88
C LEU A 268 -0.44 -4.52 30.65
N VAL A 269 0.73 -4.28 30.05
CA VAL A 269 2.03 -4.48 30.72
C VAL A 269 2.27 -3.36 31.75
N SER A 270 1.91 -2.12 31.43
CA SER A 270 2.07 -0.96 32.32
C SER A 270 1.15 -1.00 33.54
N SER A 271 0.03 -1.72 33.50
CA SER A 271 -0.92 -1.85 34.61
C SER A 271 -0.58 -2.99 35.58
N ARG A 272 0.52 -3.70 35.38
CA ARG A 272 1.03 -4.70 36.33
C ARG A 272 2.02 -4.07 37.33
N ASP A 273 1.52 -3.21 38.20
CA ASP A 273 2.22 -2.92 39.47
C ASP A 273 2.32 -4.21 40.28
N PRO A 274 3.44 -4.46 41.01
CA PRO A 274 3.54 -5.63 41.87
C PRO A 274 2.44 -5.58 42.95
N PRO A 275 1.74 -6.68 43.22
CA PRO A 275 0.67 -6.67 44.18
C PRO A 275 1.23 -6.36 45.56
N ASN A 276 0.86 -5.20 46.11
CA ASN A 276 1.03 -4.89 47.52
C ASN A 276 0.11 -5.85 48.29
N HIS A 277 0.70 -6.76 49.06
CA HIS A 277 -0.01 -7.68 49.93
C HIS A 277 -0.76 -6.89 51.00
N GLN A 278 -2.02 -6.56 50.75
CA GLN A 278 -3.07 -6.39 51.77
C GLN A 278 -4.36 -5.89 51.09
N GLN A 279 -5.31 -6.78 51.05
CA GLN A 279 -6.77 -6.66 50.88
C GLN A 279 -7.31 -7.56 49.77
N ALA A 280 -7.49 -8.82 50.14
CA ALA A 280 -8.42 -9.70 49.47
C ALA A 280 -9.85 -9.26 49.82
N SER A 281 -10.54 -8.64 48.92
CA SER A 281 -12.00 -8.48 48.94
C SER A 281 -12.53 -8.42 47.50
N SER A 282 -13.16 -9.51 47.12
CA SER A 282 -14.24 -9.68 46.14
C SER A 282 -14.34 -8.60 45.03
N LEU A 283 -13.71 -8.82 43.92
CA LEU A 283 -14.13 -8.24 42.66
C LEU A 283 -14.40 -9.38 41.68
N LEU A 284 -15.66 -9.51 41.30
CA LEU A 284 -16.20 -10.38 40.28
C LEU A 284 -15.41 -10.19 38.97
N LEU A 285 -14.76 -11.25 38.53
CA LEU A 285 -14.14 -11.30 37.21
C LEU A 285 -15.20 -11.10 36.12
N PRO A 286 -14.96 -10.27 35.08
CA PRO A 286 -15.86 -10.20 33.96
C PRO A 286 -15.87 -11.56 33.26
N TYR A 287 -17.07 -12.07 33.06
CA TYR A 287 -17.40 -13.31 32.32
C TYR A 287 -16.69 -13.30 30.95
N ARG A 288 -15.72 -14.19 30.81
CA ARG A 288 -15.17 -14.54 29.48
C ARG A 288 -16.19 -15.45 28.79
N PRO A 289 -16.76 -15.07 27.65
CA PRO A 289 -17.57 -16.00 26.90
C PRO A 289 -16.66 -17.17 26.46
N SER A 290 -17.01 -18.39 26.89
CA SER A 290 -16.34 -19.60 26.47
C SER A 290 -16.48 -19.74 24.95
N LYS A 291 -15.43 -20.17 24.27
CA LYS A 291 -15.51 -20.57 22.86
C LYS A 291 -16.62 -21.62 22.74
N ARG A 292 -17.63 -21.34 21.92
CA ARG A 292 -18.67 -22.30 21.58
C ARG A 292 -17.99 -23.52 20.97
N ASN A 293 -18.18 -24.69 21.61
CA ASN A 293 -17.78 -25.96 21.04
C ASN A 293 -18.75 -26.29 19.90
N LEU A 294 -18.24 -26.92 18.85
CA LEU A 294 -19.03 -27.32 17.67
C LEU A 294 -20.12 -28.33 18.02
N ASP A 295 -20.04 -29.00 19.18
CA ASP A 295 -20.98 -30.01 19.64
C ASP A 295 -22.27 -29.46 20.24
N ASP A 296 -22.33 -28.12 20.53
CA ASP A 296 -23.51 -27.44 21.11
C ASP A 296 -24.59 -27.10 20.06
N VAL A 297 -24.44 -27.52 18.80
CA VAL A 297 -25.33 -27.13 17.67
C VAL A 297 -26.44 -28.18 17.43
N TYR A 298 -26.39 -29.36 18.08
CA TYR A 298 -27.29 -30.49 17.73
C TYR A 298 -28.41 -30.84 18.74
N GLU A 299 -28.63 -30.02 19.78
CA GLU A 299 -29.76 -30.26 20.69
C GLU A 299 -30.59 -28.97 20.93
N SER A 300 -31.44 -28.62 19.97
CA SER A 300 -32.75 -27.97 20.19
C SER A 300 -33.53 -27.83 18.90
N GLU A 301 -34.03 -28.94 18.38
CA GLU A 301 -35.23 -28.93 17.53
C GLU A 301 -36.46 -28.96 18.45
N GLU A 302 -36.94 -27.82 18.90
CA GLU A 302 -38.32 -27.64 19.36
C GLU A 302 -38.95 -26.48 18.59
N ASP A 303 -39.77 -26.89 17.64
CA ASP A 303 -41.08 -26.42 17.22
C ASP A 303 -41.39 -24.91 17.49
N PHE A 304 -41.12 -24.06 16.54
CA PHE A 304 -41.82 -22.77 16.38
C PHE A 304 -42.31 -22.61 14.95
N GLY A 305 -43.66 -22.80 14.82
CA GLY A 305 -44.38 -22.51 13.61
C GLY A 305 -44.23 -21.06 13.14
N PRO A 306 -44.45 -20.79 11.84
CA PRO A 306 -44.16 -19.49 11.26
C PRO A 306 -45.21 -18.44 11.65
N GLN A 307 -44.88 -17.51 12.55
CA GLN A 307 -45.63 -16.28 12.67
C GLN A 307 -45.13 -15.30 11.61
N TYR A 308 -45.92 -15.16 10.56
CA TYR A 308 -45.84 -14.10 9.59
C TYR A 308 -46.17 -12.77 10.28
N GLN A 309 -45.15 -12.00 10.69
CA GLN A 309 -45.31 -10.59 10.95
C GLN A 309 -45.21 -9.86 9.60
N GLN A 310 -46.31 -9.24 9.22
CA GLN A 310 -46.43 -8.39 8.05
C GLN A 310 -45.45 -7.20 8.16
N SER A 311 -44.51 -7.13 7.24
CA SER A 311 -43.71 -5.93 7.01
C SER A 311 -44.58 -4.79 6.52
N PRO A 312 -44.32 -3.52 6.90
CA PRO A 312 -45.06 -2.40 6.36
C PRO A 312 -44.90 -2.32 4.85
N GLN A 313 -45.97 -2.22 4.14
CA GLN A 313 -46.03 -2.04 2.68
C GLN A 313 -45.24 -0.79 2.29
N LEU A 314 -44.11 -1.01 1.61
CA LEU A 314 -43.46 0.02 0.81
C LEU A 314 -44.45 0.38 -0.31
N GLY A 315 -44.95 1.61 -0.25
CA GLY A 315 -45.89 2.14 -1.24
C GLY A 315 -45.34 1.93 -2.65
N LEU A 316 -46.22 1.34 -3.48
CA LEU A 316 -46.02 1.20 -4.91
C LEU A 316 -45.66 2.59 -5.51
N ARG A 317 -44.47 2.68 -6.07
CA ARG A 317 -44.10 3.80 -6.95
C ARG A 317 -44.84 3.62 -8.28
N GLU A 318 -46.12 4.01 -8.31
CA GLU A 318 -46.85 4.18 -9.55
C GLU A 318 -46.35 5.46 -10.22
N GLY A 319 -45.87 5.36 -11.46
CA GLY A 319 -45.74 6.50 -12.39
C GLY A 319 -44.31 6.97 -12.72
N ILE A 320 -43.26 6.24 -12.40
CA ILE A 320 -41.91 6.56 -12.93
C ILE A 320 -41.44 5.41 -13.82
N ALA A 321 -41.66 5.55 -15.13
CA ALA A 321 -41.01 4.73 -16.12
C ALA A 321 -39.49 5.07 -16.12
N PRO A 322 -38.57 4.07 -16.04
CA PRO A 322 -37.14 4.33 -15.94
C PRO A 322 -36.51 4.94 -17.20
N PHE A 323 -37.22 5.01 -18.32
CA PHE A 323 -36.76 5.62 -19.58
C PHE A 323 -37.96 6.19 -20.32
N THR A 324 -38.16 7.49 -20.27
CA THR A 324 -38.94 8.23 -21.27
C THR A 324 -38.01 8.82 -22.28
N ASP A 325 -38.06 8.33 -23.53
CA ASP A 325 -37.37 8.95 -24.64
C ASP A 325 -37.84 10.40 -24.80
N LEU A 326 -36.87 11.32 -24.88
CA LEU A 326 -37.09 12.76 -25.06
C LEU A 326 -37.59 13.13 -26.46
N ALA A 327 -38.06 12.16 -27.27
CA ALA A 327 -38.45 12.37 -28.65
C ALA A 327 -39.90 12.84 -28.85
N ASP A 328 -40.76 12.84 -27.81
CA ASP A 328 -42.18 13.20 -27.95
C ASP A 328 -42.53 14.56 -27.37
N ARG A 329 -41.62 15.54 -27.49
CA ARG A 329 -41.94 16.97 -27.24
C ARG A 329 -41.45 17.81 -28.40
N ILE A 330 -42.19 17.76 -29.53
CA ILE A 330 -42.33 18.86 -30.50
C ILE A 330 -43.80 18.99 -30.83
#